data_2f7d0c7a1cdb97c05d51069cbd632a18
#
_entry.id   2f7d0c7a1cdb97c05d51069cbd632a18
#
_cell.length_a   1.000
_cell.length_b   1.000
_cell.length_c   1.000
_cell.angle_alpha   90.00
_cell.angle_beta   90.00
_cell.angle_gamma   90.00
#
_symmetry.space_group_name_H-M   'P 1'
#
loop_
_entity.id
_entity.type
_entity.pdbx_description
1 polymer ?
#
loop_
_entity_poly.entity_id
_entity_poly.type
_entity_poly.pdbx_seq_one_letter_code
_entity_poly.pdbx_strand_id
1 'polypeptide(L)'
;MDDAEKKEAVDLSRRLSARYRERDKSAVAIGSRQEAAAYLISRMPATYAAARDAFGFVRDSMGEPGAGNIKSMLDAGAGLGAASLAACESFGINELKCVERQTHMRSLGEKFMRYASGESLNIEWADADVASVPFTKSFDLAAVSYLINELEEGVLSKTLKSLWEITESILVIIEPGTPECFRRLLFARDMLLGAGAIMLAPCPNGNKCPLPDDDWCGFHVRLPRGRLHKKAKGGEAPFEDEKYCYAAFSKTRHISKGARIIRRPELMKGHARLRLCGGDGIQTVTVSKSDGDAYAAARRARCGEIFYKINKKV
;
A
#
# COMPACT_ATOMS: atom_id res chain seq x y z
N MET A 1 -6.34 -22.74 16.31
CA MET A 1 -4.96 -23.29 16.26
C MET A 1 -4.59 -23.76 17.65
N ASP A 2 -4.22 -25.00 17.78
CA ASP A 2 -3.62 -25.55 18.99
C ASP A 2 -2.13 -25.14 19.12
N ASP A 3 -1.44 -25.59 20.19
CA ASP A 3 -0.05 -25.17 20.41
C ASP A 3 0.96 -25.85 19.46
N ALA A 4 0.65 -27.05 18.94
CA ALA A 4 1.46 -27.72 17.95
C ALA A 4 1.35 -27.00 16.58
N GLU A 5 0.14 -26.67 16.15
CA GLU A 5 -0.13 -25.87 14.95
C GLU A 5 0.54 -24.48 15.01
N LYS A 6 0.53 -23.83 16.18
CA LYS A 6 1.22 -22.54 16.37
C LYS A 6 2.73 -22.67 16.23
N LYS A 7 3.33 -23.73 16.76
CA LYS A 7 4.77 -24.01 16.64
C LYS A 7 5.17 -24.26 15.20
N GLU A 8 4.42 -25.10 14.50
CA GLU A 8 4.65 -25.39 13.07
C GLU A 8 4.53 -24.10 12.22
N ALA A 9 3.49 -23.27 12.44
CA ALA A 9 3.31 -22.00 11.74
C ALA A 9 4.47 -21.02 11.99
N VAL A 10 5.05 -21.01 13.19
CA VAL A 10 6.24 -20.21 13.51
C VAL A 10 7.47 -20.67 12.73
N ASP A 11 7.72 -21.97 12.62
CA ASP A 11 8.87 -22.51 11.89
C ASP A 11 8.72 -22.30 10.37
N LEU A 12 7.51 -22.51 9.83
CA LEU A 12 7.18 -22.21 8.43
C LEU A 12 7.33 -20.74 8.10
N SER A 13 6.95 -19.86 9.03
CA SER A 13 7.08 -18.39 8.88
C SER A 13 8.53 -17.94 8.69
N ARG A 14 9.48 -18.58 9.39
CA ARG A 14 10.92 -18.33 9.22
C ARG A 14 11.41 -18.76 7.84
N ARG A 15 10.96 -19.93 7.37
CA ARG A 15 11.27 -20.46 6.01
C ARG A 15 10.69 -19.56 4.93
N LEU A 16 9.43 -19.15 5.04
CA LEU A 16 8.80 -18.21 4.13
C LEU A 16 9.56 -16.88 4.06
N SER A 17 9.96 -16.34 5.22
CA SER A 17 10.72 -15.10 5.27
C SER A 17 12.10 -15.20 4.61
N ALA A 18 12.74 -16.37 4.64
CA ALA A 18 13.99 -16.64 3.91
C ALA A 18 13.72 -16.66 2.40
N ARG A 19 12.73 -17.43 1.95
CA ARG A 19 12.33 -17.52 0.53
C ARG A 19 12.04 -16.14 -0.08
N TYR A 20 11.29 -15.28 0.61
CA TYR A 20 11.03 -13.90 0.15
C TYR A 20 12.30 -13.04 0.05
N ARG A 21 13.31 -13.27 0.90
CA ARG A 21 14.58 -12.53 0.83
C ARG A 21 15.50 -13.00 -0.28
N GLU A 22 15.47 -14.30 -0.60
CA GLU A 22 16.28 -14.91 -1.65
C GLU A 22 15.76 -14.62 -3.07
N ARG A 23 14.61 -13.90 -3.20
CA ARG A 23 13.99 -13.49 -4.46
C ARG A 23 13.68 -14.65 -5.44
N ASP A 24 13.49 -15.85 -4.92
CA ASP A 24 13.04 -16.97 -5.73
C ASP A 24 11.56 -16.80 -6.07
N LYS A 25 11.27 -16.35 -7.29
CA LYS A 25 9.88 -16.16 -7.78
C LYS A 25 9.06 -17.45 -7.72
N SER A 26 9.69 -18.62 -7.82
CA SER A 26 9.03 -19.92 -7.69
C SER A 26 8.61 -20.21 -6.24
N ALA A 27 9.25 -19.56 -5.30
CA ALA A 27 9.05 -19.75 -3.86
C ALA A 27 7.85 -18.95 -3.26
N VAL A 28 7.18 -18.13 -4.05
CA VAL A 28 6.05 -17.30 -3.60
C VAL A 28 4.75 -18.09 -3.51
N ALA A 29 4.66 -19.26 -4.15
CA ALA A 29 3.48 -20.11 -4.05
C ALA A 29 3.29 -20.65 -2.62
N ILE A 30 2.10 -20.44 -2.07
CA ILE A 30 1.67 -20.99 -0.78
C ILE A 30 1.00 -22.33 -1.03
N GLY A 31 1.75 -23.42 -0.82
CA GLY A 31 1.37 -24.77 -1.18
C GLY A 31 0.55 -25.51 -0.12
N SER A 32 0.33 -24.94 1.06
CA SER A 32 -0.39 -25.61 2.14
C SER A 32 -1.17 -24.63 3.04
N ARG A 33 -2.15 -25.19 3.77
CA ARG A 33 -2.88 -24.45 4.82
C ARG A 33 -1.95 -23.94 5.92
N GLN A 34 -0.93 -24.70 6.27
CA GLN A 34 0.05 -24.34 7.30
C GLN A 34 0.91 -23.15 6.84
N GLU A 35 1.31 -23.12 5.56
CA GLU A 35 2.02 -21.97 4.99
C GLU A 35 1.13 -20.73 4.95
N ALA A 36 -0.15 -20.87 4.60
CA ALA A 36 -1.10 -19.75 4.66
C ALA A 36 -1.29 -19.22 6.09
N ALA A 37 -1.35 -20.12 7.09
CA ALA A 37 -1.39 -19.74 8.50
C ALA A 37 -0.10 -19.04 8.96
N ALA A 38 1.05 -19.49 8.48
CA ALA A 38 2.34 -18.85 8.73
C ALA A 38 2.40 -17.43 8.14
N TYR A 39 1.86 -17.26 6.92
CA TYR A 39 1.72 -15.95 6.28
C TYR A 39 0.79 -15.01 7.07
N LEU A 40 -0.36 -15.51 7.54
CA LEU A 40 -1.30 -14.77 8.39
C LEU A 40 -0.62 -14.19 9.63
N ILE A 41 0.26 -14.96 10.27
CA ILE A 41 0.93 -14.53 11.51
C ILE A 41 2.08 -13.56 11.21
N SER A 42 2.84 -13.76 10.13
CA SER A 42 4.13 -13.11 9.93
C SER A 42 4.13 -11.99 8.90
N ARG A 43 3.29 -12.06 7.87
CA ARG A 43 3.30 -11.10 6.75
C ARG A 43 2.05 -10.24 6.69
N MET A 44 0.87 -10.83 6.91
CA MET A 44 -0.39 -10.10 6.81
C MET A 44 -0.45 -8.84 7.70
N PRO A 45 0.04 -8.82 8.96
CA PRO A 45 0.02 -7.60 9.77
C PRO A 45 0.81 -6.45 9.14
N ALA A 46 1.94 -6.77 8.49
CA ALA A 46 2.79 -5.78 7.83
C ALA A 46 2.15 -5.24 6.54
N THR A 47 1.62 -6.13 5.68
CA THR A 47 0.91 -5.73 4.46
C THR A 47 -0.36 -4.94 4.75
N TYR A 48 -1.11 -5.34 5.78
CA TYR A 48 -2.27 -4.58 6.25
C TYR A 48 -1.88 -3.17 6.73
N ALA A 49 -0.83 -3.05 7.55
CA ALA A 49 -0.38 -1.76 8.04
C ALA A 49 0.08 -0.83 6.90
N ALA A 50 0.81 -1.36 5.92
CA ALA A 50 1.23 -0.62 4.73
C ALA A 50 0.03 -0.16 3.88
N ALA A 51 -0.95 -1.06 3.65
CA ALA A 51 -2.15 -0.73 2.91
C ALA A 51 -2.99 0.34 3.61
N ARG A 52 -3.19 0.20 4.93
CA ARG A 52 -3.92 1.18 5.74
C ARG A 52 -3.28 2.57 5.71
N ASP A 53 -1.95 2.63 5.81
CA ASP A 53 -1.20 3.91 5.75
C ASP A 53 -1.31 4.53 4.35
N ALA A 54 -1.15 3.74 3.28
CA ALA A 54 -1.30 4.17 1.89
C ALA A 54 -2.72 4.67 1.60
N PHE A 55 -3.77 3.92 1.98
CA PHE A 55 -5.16 4.35 1.82
C PHE A 55 -5.50 5.58 2.64
N GLY A 56 -4.89 5.76 3.82
CA GLY A 56 -4.98 6.99 4.59
C GLY A 56 -4.50 8.21 3.78
N PHE A 57 -3.31 8.12 3.18
CA PHE A 57 -2.78 9.18 2.33
C PHE A 57 -3.60 9.41 1.04
N VAL A 58 -4.17 8.35 0.47
CA VAL A 58 -5.08 8.44 -0.68
C VAL A 58 -6.35 9.20 -0.29
N ARG A 59 -6.99 8.81 0.82
CA ARG A 59 -8.18 9.48 1.35
C ARG A 59 -7.94 10.97 1.61
N ASP A 60 -6.82 11.30 2.27
CA ASP A 60 -6.44 12.69 2.54
C ASP A 60 -6.23 13.50 1.24
N SER A 61 -5.73 12.84 0.18
CA SER A 61 -5.55 13.47 -1.14
C SER A 61 -6.85 13.66 -1.91
N MET A 62 -7.85 12.79 -1.69
CA MET A 62 -9.21 12.93 -2.27
C MET A 62 -10.01 14.03 -1.59
N GLY A 63 -9.86 14.17 -0.27
CA GLY A 63 -10.72 15.03 0.54
C GLY A 63 -12.17 14.54 0.60
N GLU A 64 -12.98 15.23 1.39
CA GLU A 64 -14.42 15.01 1.43
C GLU A 64 -15.14 15.94 0.41
N PRO A 65 -16.23 15.48 -0.26
CA PRO A 65 -16.90 14.17 -0.09
C PRO A 65 -16.32 13.02 -0.93
N GLY A 66 -15.22 13.23 -1.67
CA GLY A 66 -14.68 12.25 -2.63
C GLY A 66 -14.43 10.86 -2.00
N ALA A 67 -13.78 10.83 -0.85
CA ALA A 67 -13.49 9.59 -0.12
C ALA A 67 -14.75 8.86 0.35
N GLY A 68 -15.79 9.60 0.74
CA GLY A 68 -17.08 9.05 1.19
C GLY A 68 -17.90 8.36 0.09
N ASN A 69 -17.57 8.60 -1.17
CA ASN A 69 -18.26 7.99 -2.33
C ASN A 69 -17.70 6.62 -2.74
N ILE A 70 -16.56 6.18 -2.17
CA ILE A 70 -15.97 4.88 -2.46
C ILE A 70 -16.69 3.80 -1.65
N LYS A 71 -17.50 2.96 -2.33
CA LYS A 71 -18.35 1.94 -1.70
C LYS A 71 -18.06 0.53 -2.16
N SER A 72 -17.51 0.38 -3.35
CA SER A 72 -17.18 -0.92 -3.95
C SER A 72 -15.69 -1.04 -4.24
N MET A 73 -15.14 -2.25 -4.03
CA MET A 73 -13.71 -2.52 -4.26
C MET A 73 -13.49 -3.85 -4.95
N LEU A 74 -12.54 -3.85 -5.89
CA LEU A 74 -11.87 -5.04 -6.40
C LEU A 74 -10.45 -5.10 -5.77
N ASP A 75 -10.15 -6.21 -5.08
CA ASP A 75 -8.80 -6.52 -4.59
C ASP A 75 -8.17 -7.58 -5.52
N ALA A 76 -7.24 -7.15 -6.34
CA ALA A 76 -6.60 -7.96 -7.35
C ALA A 76 -5.33 -8.62 -6.80
N GLY A 77 -5.37 -9.95 -6.60
CA GLY A 77 -4.35 -10.70 -5.87
C GLY A 77 -4.51 -10.52 -4.36
N ALA A 78 -5.73 -10.71 -3.86
CA ALA A 78 -6.12 -10.36 -2.50
C ALA A 78 -5.35 -11.08 -1.39
N GLY A 79 -4.74 -12.24 -1.69
CA GLY A 79 -4.06 -13.05 -0.68
C GLY A 79 -5.01 -13.45 0.45
N LEU A 80 -4.75 -12.92 1.64
CA LEU A 80 -5.62 -13.09 2.82
C LEU A 80 -6.60 -11.91 3.03
N GLY A 81 -6.67 -10.94 2.11
CA GLY A 81 -7.55 -9.77 2.22
C GLY A 81 -6.97 -8.62 3.04
N ALA A 82 -5.65 -8.49 3.13
CA ALA A 82 -5.01 -7.42 3.91
C ALA A 82 -5.36 -6.02 3.38
N ALA A 83 -5.27 -5.80 2.07
CA ALA A 83 -5.64 -4.53 1.44
C ALA A 83 -7.15 -4.30 1.50
N SER A 84 -7.95 -5.35 1.32
CA SER A 84 -9.41 -5.31 1.48
C SER A 84 -9.82 -4.80 2.86
N LEU A 85 -9.27 -5.37 3.93
CA LEU A 85 -9.57 -4.95 5.31
C LEU A 85 -9.20 -3.50 5.55
N ALA A 86 -8.02 -3.09 5.09
CA ALA A 86 -7.54 -1.71 5.20
C ALA A 86 -8.42 -0.71 4.43
N ALA A 87 -8.92 -1.09 3.25
CA ALA A 87 -9.83 -0.26 2.46
C ALA A 87 -11.20 -0.11 3.12
N CYS A 88 -11.75 -1.20 3.70
CA CYS A 88 -13.00 -1.14 4.44
C CYS A 88 -12.94 -0.13 5.58
N GLU A 89 -11.84 -0.10 6.34
CA GLU A 89 -11.62 0.88 7.41
C GLU A 89 -11.44 2.31 6.88
N SER A 90 -10.77 2.47 5.73
CA SER A 90 -10.43 3.80 5.20
C SER A 90 -11.59 4.47 4.46
N PHE A 91 -12.43 3.71 3.75
CA PHE A 91 -13.45 4.24 2.83
C PHE A 91 -14.87 3.80 3.17
N GLY A 92 -15.06 2.84 4.07
CA GLY A 92 -16.38 2.30 4.37
C GLY A 92 -16.97 1.50 3.20
N ILE A 93 -16.15 0.60 2.64
CA ILE A 93 -16.52 -0.34 1.57
C ILE A 93 -17.64 -1.25 2.07
N ASN A 94 -18.67 -1.45 1.26
CA ASN A 94 -19.79 -2.35 1.56
C ASN A 94 -19.95 -3.48 0.52
N GLU A 95 -19.27 -3.36 -0.61
CA GLU A 95 -19.17 -4.39 -1.64
C GLU A 95 -17.72 -4.66 -2.00
N LEU A 96 -17.28 -5.91 -1.83
CA LEU A 96 -15.89 -6.33 -2.03
C LEU A 96 -15.81 -7.55 -2.91
N LYS A 97 -14.99 -7.49 -3.97
CA LYS A 97 -14.57 -8.64 -4.76
C LYS A 97 -13.09 -8.88 -4.58
N CYS A 98 -12.75 -10.06 -4.06
CA CYS A 98 -11.38 -10.54 -3.90
C CYS A 98 -11.05 -11.56 -5.00
N VAL A 99 -9.99 -11.33 -5.76
CA VAL A 99 -9.49 -12.28 -6.76
C VAL A 99 -8.18 -12.87 -6.26
N GLU A 100 -8.16 -14.19 -6.04
CA GLU A 100 -6.97 -14.90 -5.53
C GLU A 100 -6.91 -16.32 -6.10
N ARG A 101 -5.83 -16.63 -6.81
CA ARG A 101 -5.63 -17.95 -7.45
C ARG A 101 -5.16 -19.05 -6.50
N GLN A 102 -4.50 -18.67 -5.40
CA GLN A 102 -3.93 -19.64 -4.45
C GLN A 102 -5.01 -20.12 -3.49
N THR A 103 -5.47 -21.36 -3.67
CA THR A 103 -6.59 -21.95 -2.93
C THR A 103 -6.44 -21.86 -1.41
N HIS A 104 -5.22 -22.09 -0.87
CA HIS A 104 -5.00 -22.03 0.58
C HIS A 104 -5.05 -20.60 1.13
N MET A 105 -4.55 -19.62 0.36
CA MET A 105 -4.67 -18.20 0.70
C MET A 105 -6.13 -17.76 0.64
N ARG A 106 -6.83 -18.03 -0.46
CA ARG A 106 -8.24 -17.68 -0.62
C ARG A 106 -9.11 -18.28 0.48
N SER A 107 -9.00 -19.62 0.73
CA SER A 107 -9.81 -20.31 1.74
C SER A 107 -9.59 -19.79 3.16
N LEU A 108 -8.36 -19.43 3.51
CA LEU A 108 -8.07 -18.83 4.82
C LEU A 108 -8.50 -17.36 4.86
N GLY A 109 -8.28 -16.61 3.78
CA GLY A 109 -8.67 -15.21 3.63
C GLY A 109 -10.19 -15.02 3.75
N GLU A 110 -10.98 -15.87 3.09
CA GLU A 110 -12.43 -15.87 3.20
C GLU A 110 -12.91 -16.02 4.66
N LYS A 111 -12.35 -16.98 5.39
CA LYS A 111 -12.67 -17.20 6.80
C LYS A 111 -12.25 -16.04 7.68
N PHE A 112 -11.03 -15.52 7.43
CA PHE A 112 -10.48 -14.39 8.18
C PHE A 112 -11.31 -13.12 7.96
N MET A 113 -11.60 -12.78 6.72
CA MET A 113 -12.37 -11.58 6.37
C MET A 113 -13.80 -11.64 6.93
N ARG A 114 -14.47 -12.78 6.86
CA ARG A 114 -15.80 -12.97 7.46
C ARG A 114 -15.79 -12.75 8.98
N TYR A 115 -14.72 -13.20 9.64
CA TYR A 115 -14.55 -12.97 11.08
C TYR A 115 -14.24 -11.50 11.41
N ALA A 116 -13.40 -10.84 10.60
CA ALA A 116 -12.92 -9.48 10.87
C ALA A 116 -13.93 -8.39 10.52
N SER A 117 -14.71 -8.57 9.44
CA SER A 117 -15.66 -7.56 8.95
C SER A 117 -17.10 -7.73 9.44
N GLY A 118 -17.43 -8.88 10.04
CA GLY A 118 -18.81 -9.21 10.41
C GLY A 118 -19.70 -9.52 9.18
N GLU A 119 -21.02 -9.56 9.41
CA GLU A 119 -21.98 -9.96 8.37
C GLU A 119 -22.44 -8.82 7.44
N SER A 120 -22.07 -7.58 7.72
CA SER A 120 -22.55 -6.42 6.97
C SER A 120 -21.83 -6.16 5.65
N LEU A 121 -20.67 -6.77 5.44
CA LEU A 121 -19.87 -6.61 4.22
C LEU A 121 -20.19 -7.71 3.20
N ASN A 122 -20.65 -7.31 2.01
CA ASN A 122 -20.85 -8.23 0.91
C ASN A 122 -19.50 -8.57 0.26
N ILE A 123 -19.00 -9.80 0.48
CA ILE A 123 -17.69 -10.26 -0.01
C ILE A 123 -17.86 -11.41 -0.99
N GLU A 124 -17.38 -11.20 -2.21
CA GLU A 124 -17.23 -12.24 -3.23
C GLU A 124 -15.76 -12.64 -3.36
N TRP A 125 -15.45 -13.95 -3.30
CA TRP A 125 -14.12 -14.48 -3.59
C TRP A 125 -14.12 -15.26 -4.91
N ALA A 126 -13.22 -14.89 -5.82
CA ALA A 126 -13.04 -15.54 -7.10
C ALA A 126 -11.74 -16.35 -7.13
N ASP A 127 -11.86 -17.64 -7.55
CA ASP A 127 -10.73 -18.52 -7.88
C ASP A 127 -10.26 -18.19 -9.29
N ALA A 128 -9.38 -17.20 -9.42
CA ALA A 128 -8.92 -16.77 -10.73
C ALA A 128 -7.52 -16.15 -10.67
N ASP A 129 -6.83 -16.21 -11.79
CA ASP A 129 -5.61 -15.45 -12.01
C ASP A 129 -5.98 -14.05 -12.53
N VAL A 130 -5.54 -13.03 -11.82
CA VAL A 130 -5.76 -11.62 -12.18
C VAL A 130 -5.29 -11.29 -13.60
N ALA A 131 -4.24 -11.98 -14.05
CA ALA A 131 -3.67 -11.77 -15.38
C ALA A 131 -4.56 -12.26 -16.54
N SER A 132 -5.54 -13.15 -16.26
CA SER A 132 -6.35 -13.81 -17.28
C SER A 132 -7.86 -13.67 -17.06
N VAL A 133 -8.30 -13.26 -15.87
CA VAL A 133 -9.74 -13.16 -15.56
C VAL A 133 -10.37 -11.98 -16.30
N PRO A 134 -11.49 -12.18 -17.01
CA PRO A 134 -12.27 -11.08 -17.57
C PRO A 134 -13.03 -10.36 -16.45
N PHE A 135 -12.81 -9.06 -16.32
CA PHE A 135 -13.61 -8.23 -15.41
C PHE A 135 -14.82 -7.68 -16.18
N THR A 136 -16.03 -8.00 -15.70
CA THR A 136 -17.29 -7.61 -16.34
C THR A 136 -18.06 -6.55 -15.55
N LYS A 137 -17.59 -6.24 -14.34
CA LYS A 137 -18.19 -5.24 -13.45
C LYS A 137 -17.15 -4.20 -13.08
N SER A 138 -17.58 -2.96 -13.00
CA SER A 138 -16.77 -1.85 -12.50
C SER A 138 -16.85 -1.71 -10.98
N PHE A 139 -15.82 -1.09 -10.40
CA PHE A 139 -15.70 -0.83 -8.96
C PHE A 139 -15.20 0.59 -8.73
N ASP A 140 -15.62 1.22 -7.64
CA ASP A 140 -15.14 2.55 -7.28
C ASP A 140 -13.62 2.54 -7.01
N LEU A 141 -13.13 1.48 -6.38
CA LEU A 141 -11.73 1.25 -6.08
C LEU A 141 -11.24 -0.07 -6.66
N ALA A 142 -10.16 -0.05 -7.44
CA ALA A 142 -9.36 -1.22 -7.71
C ALA A 142 -8.03 -1.12 -6.94
N ALA A 143 -7.62 -2.20 -6.28
CA ALA A 143 -6.34 -2.26 -5.58
C ALA A 143 -5.50 -3.45 -6.04
N VAL A 144 -4.18 -3.22 -6.10
CA VAL A 144 -3.16 -4.23 -6.36
C VAL A 144 -2.11 -4.08 -5.27
N SER A 145 -1.92 -5.11 -4.46
CA SER A 145 -1.04 -5.05 -3.30
C SER A 145 -0.05 -6.20 -3.29
N TYR A 146 1.26 -5.88 -3.35
CA TYR A 146 2.36 -6.85 -3.34
C TYR A 146 2.30 -7.90 -4.46
N LEU A 147 1.79 -7.51 -5.64
CA LEU A 147 1.57 -8.41 -6.77
C LEU A 147 2.36 -8.02 -8.03
N ILE A 148 2.53 -6.72 -8.33
CA ILE A 148 3.10 -6.32 -9.62
C ILE A 148 4.55 -6.80 -9.81
N ASN A 149 5.26 -7.07 -8.73
CA ASN A 149 6.59 -7.68 -8.79
C ASN A 149 6.62 -9.13 -9.27
N GLU A 150 5.51 -9.84 -9.16
CA GLU A 150 5.40 -11.24 -9.54
C GLU A 150 5.05 -11.40 -11.03
N LEU A 151 4.54 -10.34 -11.67
CA LEU A 151 4.06 -10.38 -13.04
C LEU A 151 5.20 -10.07 -14.02
N GLU A 152 5.25 -10.72 -15.15
CA GLU A 152 6.09 -10.30 -16.27
C GLU A 152 5.59 -8.98 -16.87
N GLU A 153 6.47 -8.19 -17.49
CA GLU A 153 6.16 -6.83 -17.92
C GLU A 153 4.99 -6.73 -18.91
N GLY A 154 4.93 -7.65 -19.88
CA GLY A 154 3.83 -7.72 -20.83
C GLY A 154 2.48 -8.10 -20.17
N VAL A 155 2.53 -9.00 -19.17
CA VAL A 155 1.36 -9.39 -18.37
C VAL A 155 0.94 -8.26 -17.47
N LEU A 156 1.88 -7.60 -16.79
CA LEU A 156 1.64 -6.44 -15.94
C LEU A 156 0.90 -5.33 -16.69
N SER A 157 1.38 -4.98 -17.89
CA SER A 157 0.77 -3.93 -18.72
C SER A 157 -0.68 -4.24 -19.08
N LYS A 158 -0.97 -5.47 -19.48
CA LYS A 158 -2.34 -5.92 -19.79
C LYS A 158 -3.23 -5.89 -18.55
N THR A 159 -2.74 -6.44 -17.45
CA THR A 159 -3.48 -6.51 -16.18
C THR A 159 -3.85 -5.12 -15.67
N LEU A 160 -2.89 -4.20 -15.63
CA LEU A 160 -3.14 -2.84 -15.16
C LEU A 160 -4.09 -2.07 -16.08
N LYS A 161 -4.03 -2.30 -17.40
CA LYS A 161 -4.97 -1.71 -18.35
C LYS A 161 -6.39 -2.20 -18.09
N SER A 162 -6.59 -3.52 -17.95
CA SER A 162 -7.89 -4.11 -17.63
C SER A 162 -8.43 -3.60 -16.30
N LEU A 163 -7.59 -3.51 -15.26
CA LEU A 163 -8.00 -2.97 -13.96
C LEU A 163 -8.37 -1.48 -14.06
N TRP A 164 -7.62 -0.70 -14.84
CA TRP A 164 -7.95 0.70 -15.07
C TRP A 164 -9.28 0.89 -15.81
N GLU A 165 -9.57 0.04 -16.79
CA GLU A 165 -10.84 0.08 -17.54
C GLU A 165 -12.07 -0.11 -16.63
N ILE A 166 -12.00 -1.01 -15.65
CA ILE A 166 -13.10 -1.30 -14.72
C ILE A 166 -13.09 -0.44 -13.45
N THR A 167 -12.14 0.46 -13.32
CA THR A 167 -12.08 1.40 -12.19
C THR A 167 -12.97 2.60 -12.47
N GLU A 168 -13.92 2.89 -11.57
CA GLU A 168 -14.80 4.06 -11.70
C GLU A 168 -14.19 5.32 -11.07
N SER A 169 -13.43 5.19 -9.98
CA SER A 169 -12.90 6.33 -9.24
C SER A 169 -11.38 6.27 -9.09
N ILE A 170 -10.85 5.30 -8.36
CA ILE A 170 -9.43 5.23 -8.02
C ILE A 170 -8.83 3.82 -8.22
N LEU A 171 -7.60 3.78 -8.75
CA LEU A 171 -6.74 2.59 -8.77
C LEU A 171 -5.55 2.83 -7.83
N VAL A 172 -5.27 1.89 -6.93
CA VAL A 172 -4.16 1.98 -5.98
C VAL A 172 -3.24 0.77 -6.13
N ILE A 173 -1.94 1.02 -6.28
CA ILE A 173 -0.89 0.01 -6.34
C ILE A 173 0.01 0.20 -5.11
N ILE A 174 0.25 -0.89 -4.37
CA ILE A 174 1.08 -0.88 -3.14
C ILE A 174 2.12 -2.00 -3.27
N GLU A 175 3.39 -1.66 -3.08
CA GLU A 175 4.50 -2.61 -3.25
C GLU A 175 5.55 -2.48 -2.13
N PRO A 176 6.43 -3.48 -1.93
CA PRO A 176 7.54 -3.34 -0.99
C PRO A 176 8.40 -2.12 -1.29
N GLY A 177 8.85 -1.41 -0.25
CA GLY A 177 9.66 -0.19 -0.37
C GLY A 177 11.12 -0.45 -0.75
N THR A 178 11.37 -1.22 -1.79
CA THR A 178 12.71 -1.52 -2.33
C THR A 178 12.97 -0.75 -3.62
N PRO A 179 14.24 -0.50 -4.00
CA PRO A 179 14.56 0.17 -5.26
C PRO A 179 13.98 -0.54 -6.49
N GLU A 180 13.97 -1.87 -6.49
CA GLU A 180 13.44 -2.68 -7.59
C GLU A 180 11.92 -2.52 -7.73
N CYS A 181 11.18 -2.64 -6.60
CA CYS A 181 9.74 -2.46 -6.59
C CYS A 181 9.34 -1.04 -6.99
N PHE A 182 10.12 -0.05 -6.54
CA PHE A 182 9.88 1.33 -6.93
C PHE A 182 10.07 1.56 -8.43
N ARG A 183 11.12 1.02 -9.06
CA ARG A 183 11.30 1.12 -10.52
C ARG A 183 10.13 0.48 -11.28
N ARG A 184 9.65 -0.66 -10.79
CA ARG A 184 8.50 -1.33 -11.38
C ARG A 184 7.20 -0.54 -11.17
N LEU A 185 7.07 0.11 -10.02
CA LEU A 185 5.96 1.02 -9.75
C LEU A 185 6.00 2.27 -10.65
N LEU A 186 7.21 2.81 -10.95
CA LEU A 186 7.36 3.91 -11.91
C LEU A 186 6.95 3.50 -13.32
N PHE A 187 7.33 2.31 -13.78
CA PHE A 187 6.87 1.77 -15.06
C PHE A 187 5.33 1.69 -15.11
N ALA A 188 4.70 1.11 -14.09
CA ALA A 188 3.23 1.02 -13.98
C ALA A 188 2.58 2.42 -13.96
N ARG A 189 3.19 3.36 -13.24
CA ARG A 189 2.76 4.75 -13.16
C ARG A 189 2.76 5.43 -14.54
N ASP A 190 3.87 5.37 -15.25
CA ASP A 190 4.01 6.08 -16.52
C ASP A 190 3.09 5.47 -17.60
N MET A 191 2.87 4.16 -17.56
CA MET A 191 1.91 3.47 -18.41
C MET A 191 0.46 3.93 -18.13
N LEU A 192 0.03 3.98 -16.87
CA LEU A 192 -1.31 4.41 -16.50
C LEU A 192 -1.55 5.89 -16.81
N LEU A 193 -0.57 6.76 -16.56
CA LEU A 193 -0.64 8.17 -16.96
C LEU A 193 -0.76 8.32 -18.48
N GLY A 194 -0.02 7.53 -19.25
CA GLY A 194 -0.14 7.46 -20.72
C GLY A 194 -1.52 6.96 -21.19
N ALA A 195 -2.20 6.16 -20.38
CA ALA A 195 -3.58 5.70 -20.61
C ALA A 195 -4.65 6.70 -20.11
N GLY A 196 -4.26 7.91 -19.74
CA GLY A 196 -5.18 8.97 -19.32
C GLY A 196 -5.55 8.99 -17.82
N ALA A 197 -4.86 8.18 -17.00
CA ALA A 197 -5.05 8.25 -15.55
C ALA A 197 -4.49 9.57 -14.99
N ILE A 198 -5.11 10.07 -13.94
CA ILE A 198 -4.67 11.29 -13.25
C ILE A 198 -3.97 10.89 -11.95
N MET A 199 -2.75 11.40 -11.73
CA MET A 199 -2.02 11.13 -10.50
C MET A 199 -2.76 11.72 -9.29
N LEU A 200 -3.04 10.89 -8.29
CA LEU A 200 -3.71 11.29 -7.05
C LEU A 200 -2.72 11.38 -5.88
N ALA A 201 -1.93 10.33 -5.67
CA ALA A 201 -0.93 10.23 -4.59
C ALA A 201 0.14 9.18 -4.93
N PRO A 202 1.35 9.25 -4.36
CA PRO A 202 1.89 10.26 -3.47
C PRO A 202 2.40 11.50 -4.21
N CYS A 203 2.59 11.38 -5.55
CA CYS A 203 3.16 12.45 -6.36
C CYS A 203 2.21 13.65 -6.44
N PRO A 204 2.74 14.88 -6.42
CA PRO A 204 1.92 16.09 -6.48
C PRO A 204 1.29 16.33 -7.87
N ASN A 205 1.81 15.65 -8.90
CA ASN A 205 1.36 15.75 -10.28
C ASN A 205 1.78 14.53 -11.12
N GLY A 206 1.40 14.50 -12.39
CA GLY A 206 1.77 13.46 -13.37
C GLY A 206 3.12 13.66 -14.07
N ASN A 207 3.93 14.67 -13.71
CA ASN A 207 5.23 14.91 -14.32
C ASN A 207 6.20 13.75 -14.07
N LYS A 208 7.28 13.69 -14.87
CA LYS A 208 8.36 12.71 -14.63
C LYS A 208 8.84 12.78 -13.19
N CYS A 209 9.12 11.63 -12.58
CA CYS A 209 9.65 11.55 -11.22
C CYS A 209 10.98 12.32 -11.14
N PRO A 210 11.13 13.27 -10.20
CA PRO A 210 12.33 14.09 -10.07
C PRO A 210 13.45 13.44 -9.24
N LEU A 211 13.25 12.21 -8.76
CA LEU A 211 14.29 11.47 -8.05
C LEU A 211 15.38 10.99 -9.04
N PRO A 212 16.65 11.02 -8.66
CA PRO A 212 17.73 10.43 -9.43
C PRO A 212 17.59 8.89 -9.45
N ASP A 213 18.25 8.24 -10.43
CA ASP A 213 18.10 6.79 -10.68
C ASP A 213 18.60 5.90 -9.54
N ASP A 214 19.48 6.41 -8.67
CA ASP A 214 20.02 5.74 -7.49
C ASP A 214 19.19 5.98 -6.21
N ASP A 215 18.13 6.79 -6.28
CA ASP A 215 17.22 7.09 -5.17
C ASP A 215 15.80 6.58 -5.47
N TRP A 216 14.98 6.34 -4.43
CA TRP A 216 13.60 5.88 -4.59
C TRP A 216 12.68 6.49 -3.55
N CYS A 217 11.40 6.66 -3.94
CA CYS A 217 10.35 7.11 -3.05
C CYS A 217 9.80 5.92 -2.27
N GLY A 218 10.00 5.93 -0.95
CA GLY A 218 9.52 4.88 -0.05
C GLY A 218 9.00 5.47 1.25
N PHE A 219 7.99 4.81 1.78
CA PHE A 219 7.32 5.15 3.02
C PHE A 219 7.53 4.02 4.03
N HIS A 220 7.22 4.26 5.28
CA HIS A 220 7.31 3.24 6.31
C HIS A 220 6.23 3.45 7.35
N VAL A 221 5.68 2.35 7.82
CA VAL A 221 4.73 2.31 8.90
C VAL A 221 5.24 1.42 10.02
N ARG A 222 5.12 1.88 11.26
CA ARG A 222 5.47 1.11 12.44
C ARG A 222 4.25 0.37 12.96
N LEU A 223 4.40 -0.95 13.15
CA LEU A 223 3.36 -1.81 13.71
C LEU A 223 3.87 -2.55 14.96
N PRO A 224 3.01 -2.73 15.99
CA PRO A 224 3.36 -3.50 17.16
C PRO A 224 3.40 -5.00 16.81
N ARG A 225 4.33 -5.73 17.44
CA ARG A 225 4.44 -7.18 17.30
C ARG A 225 3.73 -7.87 18.46
N GLY A 226 2.70 -8.65 18.18
CA GLY A 226 2.07 -9.57 19.11
C GLY A 226 3.00 -10.75 19.46
N ARG A 227 2.64 -11.54 20.47
CA ARG A 227 3.45 -12.68 20.95
C ARG A 227 3.79 -13.69 19.86
N LEU A 228 2.80 -14.09 19.03
CA LEU A 228 3.00 -15.02 17.92
C LEU A 228 3.87 -14.39 16.84
N HIS A 229 3.66 -13.12 16.50
CA HIS A 229 4.45 -12.39 15.52
C HIS A 229 5.93 -12.31 15.93
N LYS A 230 6.24 -12.01 17.20
CA LYS A 230 7.61 -12.03 17.74
C LYS A 230 8.27 -13.40 17.55
N LYS A 231 7.58 -14.48 17.96
CA LYS A 231 8.06 -15.86 17.79
C LYS A 231 8.31 -16.19 16.30
N ALA A 232 7.38 -15.82 15.42
CA ALA A 232 7.46 -16.06 13.98
C ALA A 232 8.66 -15.35 13.32
N LYS A 233 8.96 -14.12 13.74
CA LYS A 233 10.09 -13.32 13.23
C LYS A 233 11.43 -13.60 13.94
N GLY A 234 11.43 -14.44 14.97
CA GLY A 234 12.66 -14.79 15.71
C GLY A 234 13.32 -13.62 16.44
N GLY A 235 12.55 -12.62 16.88
CA GLY A 235 13.06 -11.42 17.50
C GLY A 235 12.18 -10.85 18.61
N GLU A 236 12.80 -10.31 19.64
CA GLU A 236 12.16 -9.71 20.81
C GLU A 236 11.70 -8.25 20.58
N ALA A 237 12.08 -7.64 19.45
CA ALA A 237 11.71 -6.25 19.15
C ALA A 237 10.19 -6.05 19.22
N PRO A 238 9.72 -5.06 20.01
CA PRO A 238 8.28 -4.85 20.23
C PRO A 238 7.57 -4.30 18.98
N PHE A 239 8.31 -3.78 18.02
CA PHE A 239 7.79 -3.17 16.80
C PHE A 239 8.48 -3.73 15.56
N GLU A 240 7.81 -3.58 14.42
CA GLU A 240 8.36 -3.77 13.08
C GLU A 240 8.07 -2.53 12.26
N ASP A 241 9.03 -2.09 11.45
CA ASP A 241 8.85 -1.03 10.47
C ASP A 241 8.70 -1.69 9.09
N GLU A 242 7.49 -1.69 8.55
CA GLU A 242 7.25 -2.11 7.17
C GLU A 242 7.51 -0.96 6.22
N LYS A 243 8.39 -1.21 5.25
CA LYS A 243 8.72 -0.27 4.18
C LYS A 243 7.89 -0.61 2.95
N TYR A 244 7.25 0.40 2.36
CA TYR A 244 6.44 0.23 1.16
C TYR A 244 6.59 1.44 0.22
N CYS A 245 6.21 1.26 -1.02
CA CYS A 245 5.96 2.33 -1.98
C CYS A 245 4.55 2.15 -2.56
N TYR A 246 3.94 3.23 -3.04
CA TYR A 246 2.60 3.17 -3.60
C TYR A 246 2.40 4.23 -4.68
N ALA A 247 1.41 4.01 -5.53
CA ALA A 247 0.88 4.98 -6.46
C ALA A 247 -0.64 4.85 -6.53
N ALA A 248 -1.32 5.98 -6.51
CA ALA A 248 -2.78 6.05 -6.62
C ALA A 248 -3.16 6.97 -7.79
N PHE A 249 -4.12 6.51 -8.57
CA PHE A 249 -4.60 7.15 -9.78
C PHE A 249 -6.10 7.39 -9.68
N SER A 250 -6.56 8.49 -10.25
CA SER A 250 -7.99 8.87 -10.24
C SER A 250 -8.51 9.08 -11.64
N LYS A 251 -9.81 8.81 -11.85
CA LYS A 251 -10.56 9.19 -13.05
C LYS A 251 -10.86 10.69 -13.11
N THR A 252 -10.85 11.36 -11.95
CA THR A 252 -11.16 12.78 -11.84
C THR A 252 -9.96 13.56 -11.30
N ARG A 253 -9.91 14.85 -11.62
CA ARG A 253 -8.82 15.73 -11.17
C ARG A 253 -9.01 16.13 -9.72
N HIS A 254 -7.98 15.90 -8.92
CA HIS A 254 -7.87 16.40 -7.55
C HIS A 254 -6.76 17.46 -7.50
N ILE A 255 -7.03 18.56 -6.79
CA ILE A 255 -6.03 19.64 -6.65
C ILE A 255 -5.23 19.36 -5.38
N SER A 256 -4.02 18.86 -5.54
CA SER A 256 -3.09 18.76 -4.42
C SER A 256 -2.52 20.15 -4.09
N LYS A 257 -2.82 20.62 -2.89
CA LYS A 257 -2.28 21.91 -2.36
C LYS A 257 -1.17 21.57 -1.37
N GLY A 258 0.07 21.48 -1.80
CA GLY A 258 1.19 21.22 -0.89
C GLY A 258 2.26 20.33 -1.50
N ALA A 259 3.26 19.96 -0.71
CA ALA A 259 4.33 19.09 -1.13
C ALA A 259 4.40 17.86 -0.22
N ARG A 260 4.68 16.69 -0.81
CA ARG A 260 4.79 15.42 -0.09
C ARG A 260 6.12 15.36 0.65
N ILE A 261 6.09 15.04 1.94
CA ILE A 261 7.29 14.73 2.71
C ILE A 261 7.78 13.35 2.30
N ILE A 262 8.95 13.28 1.65
CA ILE A 262 9.47 12.04 1.05
C ILE A 262 10.59 11.39 1.87
N ARG A 263 10.97 11.99 2.99
CA ARG A 263 11.95 11.42 3.95
C ARG A 263 11.50 11.76 5.37
N ARG A 264 12.01 10.98 6.32
CA ARG A 264 11.80 11.29 7.73
C ARG A 264 12.29 12.70 8.05
N PRO A 265 11.47 13.56 8.71
CA PRO A 265 11.92 14.87 9.14
C PRO A 265 13.18 14.80 10.03
N GLU A 266 14.15 15.64 9.74
CA GLU A 266 15.35 15.79 10.57
C GLU A 266 15.07 16.89 11.60
N LEU A 267 15.00 16.47 12.87
CA LEU A 267 14.72 17.37 13.98
C LEU A 267 16.03 17.81 14.66
N MET A 268 16.26 19.11 14.67
CA MET A 268 17.44 19.74 15.29
C MET A 268 17.01 20.79 16.31
N LYS A 269 17.96 21.28 17.10
CA LYS A 269 17.69 22.33 18.09
C LYS A 269 17.22 23.61 17.37
N GLY A 270 15.96 23.97 17.57
CA GLY A 270 15.37 25.21 17.04
C GLY A 270 14.90 25.14 15.58
N HIS A 271 15.10 24.05 14.85
CA HIS A 271 14.61 23.91 13.48
C HIS A 271 14.34 22.44 13.10
N ALA A 272 13.53 22.25 12.06
CA ALA A 272 13.26 20.98 11.41
C ALA A 272 13.58 21.09 9.92
N ARG A 273 14.23 20.08 9.36
CA ARG A 273 14.50 20.00 7.92
C ARG A 273 13.60 18.95 7.30
N LEU A 274 12.91 19.34 6.23
CA LEU A 274 11.99 18.49 5.49
C LEU A 274 12.49 18.32 4.06
N ARG A 275 12.51 17.09 3.54
CA ARG A 275 12.71 16.82 2.12
C ARG A 275 11.33 16.64 1.48
N LEU A 276 10.98 17.56 0.60
CA LEU A 276 9.65 17.69 0.01
C LEU A 276 9.70 17.39 -1.48
N CYS A 277 8.68 16.70 -1.99
CA CYS A 277 8.40 16.57 -3.42
C CYS A 277 7.14 17.40 -3.74
N GLY A 278 7.31 18.47 -4.50
CA GLY A 278 6.26 19.41 -4.90
C GLY A 278 6.10 19.48 -6.41
N GLY A 279 5.26 20.42 -6.88
CA GLY A 279 5.03 20.67 -8.31
C GLY A 279 6.31 21.01 -9.07
N ASP A 280 7.25 21.70 -8.42
CA ASP A 280 8.53 22.15 -8.96
C ASP A 280 9.68 21.16 -8.72
N GLY A 281 9.37 19.95 -8.30
CA GLY A 281 10.39 18.91 -8.02
C GLY A 281 10.70 18.75 -6.53
N ILE A 282 11.95 18.31 -6.23
CA ILE A 282 12.40 18.03 -4.87
C ILE A 282 13.06 19.25 -4.26
N GLN A 283 12.65 19.60 -3.06
CA GLN A 283 13.19 20.71 -2.28
C GLN A 283 13.51 20.26 -0.86
N THR A 284 14.58 20.81 -0.28
CA THR A 284 14.88 20.71 1.15
C THR A 284 14.49 22.03 1.79
N VAL A 285 13.55 21.98 2.73
CA VAL A 285 13.02 23.17 3.44
C VAL A 285 13.43 23.08 4.90
N THR A 286 13.99 24.17 5.41
CA THR A 286 14.26 24.34 6.85
C THR A 286 13.16 25.20 7.45
N VAL A 287 12.49 24.68 8.47
CA VAL A 287 11.44 25.36 9.23
C VAL A 287 11.98 25.62 10.63
N SER A 288 12.07 26.88 11.01
CA SER A 288 12.68 27.33 12.26
C SER A 288 11.65 27.64 13.34
N LYS A 289 12.07 27.71 14.59
CA LYS A 289 11.18 28.03 15.72
C LYS A 289 10.45 29.37 15.52
N SER A 290 11.08 30.32 14.81
CA SER A 290 10.46 31.60 14.48
C SER A 290 9.28 31.52 13.49
N ASP A 291 9.12 30.36 12.80
CA ASP A 291 8.02 30.11 11.88
C ASP A 291 6.73 29.63 12.58
N GLY A 292 6.71 29.64 13.93
CA GLY A 292 5.50 29.41 14.73
C GLY A 292 4.82 28.09 14.46
N ASP A 293 3.56 28.14 14.00
CA ASP A 293 2.72 26.96 13.74
C ASP A 293 3.31 26.03 12.68
N ALA A 294 4.02 26.59 11.68
CA ALA A 294 4.71 25.79 10.67
C ALA A 294 5.80 24.92 11.31
N TYR A 295 6.54 25.45 12.28
CA TYR A 295 7.53 24.69 13.01
C TYR A 295 6.90 23.60 13.89
N ALA A 296 5.80 23.92 14.56
CA ALA A 296 5.05 22.95 15.36
C ALA A 296 4.52 21.80 14.46
N ALA A 297 4.03 22.10 13.26
CA ALA A 297 3.60 21.13 12.27
C ALA A 297 4.79 20.29 11.76
N ALA A 298 5.90 20.92 11.36
CA ALA A 298 7.08 20.24 10.85
C ALA A 298 7.69 19.25 11.86
N ARG A 299 7.64 19.58 13.15
CA ARG A 299 8.14 18.71 14.23
C ARG A 299 7.30 17.45 14.45
N ARG A 300 6.00 17.49 14.14
CA ARG A 300 5.07 16.37 14.27
C ARG A 300 4.90 15.59 12.98
N ALA A 301 5.32 16.19 11.88
CA ALA A 301 5.16 15.63 10.56
C ALA A 301 5.92 14.31 10.40
N ARG A 302 5.36 13.43 9.57
CA ARG A 302 5.98 12.16 9.20
C ARG A 302 6.11 12.04 7.68
N CYS A 303 6.99 11.15 7.26
CA CYS A 303 7.15 10.79 5.85
C CYS A 303 5.80 10.30 5.30
N GLY A 304 5.43 10.79 4.12
CA GLY A 304 4.16 10.48 3.47
C GLY A 304 3.09 11.56 3.64
N GLU A 305 3.16 12.42 4.63
CA GLU A 305 2.20 13.53 4.82
C GLU A 305 2.43 14.67 3.84
N ILE A 306 1.37 15.44 3.62
CA ILE A 306 1.44 16.67 2.83
C ILE A 306 1.83 17.83 3.76
N PHE A 307 2.90 18.52 3.39
CA PHE A 307 3.31 19.75 4.06
C PHE A 307 2.81 20.94 3.26
N TYR A 308 1.97 21.75 3.88
CA TYR A 308 1.48 23.00 3.30
C TYR A 308 2.47 24.11 3.61
N LYS A 309 3.05 24.74 2.58
CA LYS A 309 3.84 25.96 2.77
C LYS A 309 2.92 27.01 3.39
N ILE A 310 3.17 27.35 4.63
CA ILE A 310 2.56 28.55 5.21
C ILE A 310 3.26 29.72 4.52
N ASN A 311 2.55 30.42 3.62
CA ASN A 311 3.06 31.63 3.01
C ASN A 311 3.41 32.60 4.17
N LYS A 312 4.71 32.93 4.32
CA LYS A 312 5.06 34.09 5.12
C LYS A 312 4.29 35.27 4.52
N LYS A 313 3.35 35.87 5.27
CA LYS A 313 2.88 37.20 4.93
C LYS A 313 4.13 38.06 4.91
N VAL A 314 4.46 38.58 3.72
CA VAL A 314 5.46 39.61 3.52
C VAL A 314 4.95 40.88 4.18
#